data_1b405c2116ce30ab92e1492d04e6cd05
#
_entry.id   1b405c2116ce30ab92e1492d04e6cd05
#
_cell.length_a   1.000
_cell.length_b   1.000
_cell.length_c   1.000
_cell.angle_alpha   90.00
_cell.angle_beta   90.00
_cell.angle_gamma   90.00
#
_symmetry.space_group_name_H-M   'P 1'
#
loop_
_entity.id
_entity.type
_entity.pdbx_description
1 polymer ?
#
loop_
_entity_poly.entity_id
_entity_poly.type
_entity_poly.pdbx_seq_one_letter_code
_entity_poly.pdbx_strand_id
1 'polypeptide(L)'
;MMASQEPILQVALDFANLSQALRAAREAVAGGAQWVEAGTPLIKSEGLEAVRALRREFPGHTVGADMKTMDAGRVEVELAAQAGANVVTVLGAASDATIAECVEAGQRYDARIMIDLAEVAEPAARACAAQELGAGIIGVHCPIDVQMRGGDFLQALREVAAAVDIPVAVAGGINSETAPLAVQAGAAILIVGGAIIKAPDAAEAARTILQAMRTGEAIATDLYKRGGEEQLHEIFSKCTAANISDAMHRKGWVPGITSIAPGMKALGPALTVWTYPGDWAKPVEAIDQAQPGQVLVVDVRGEGPAVWGGEATKSCLQRGLAGVVINGALRDSAEIRELGFPAFAALTAPAAGDPKGVGMIGVPLRIGDTVIRTGDWVIADDDGIVVVPQERAVEVANRALAVVERENREKAEIDAGSTLAKVVELERWEQYGSDTSHQSD
;
A
#
# COMPACT_ATOMS: atom_id res chain seq x y z
N MET A 1 -24.81 -32.51 -1.57
CA MET A 1 -23.38 -32.33 -1.34
C MET A 1 -22.72 -32.28 -2.71
N MET A 2 -22.49 -31.09 -3.24
CA MET A 2 -21.60 -30.94 -4.42
C MET A 2 -20.20 -31.40 -4.00
N ALA A 3 -19.57 -32.23 -4.84
CA ALA A 3 -18.17 -32.60 -4.64
C ALA A 3 -17.38 -31.30 -4.51
N SER A 4 -16.63 -31.14 -3.43
CA SER A 4 -15.79 -29.95 -3.22
C SER A 4 -14.78 -29.89 -4.37
N GLN A 5 -15.06 -29.06 -5.38
CA GLN A 5 -14.03 -28.70 -6.36
C GLN A 5 -12.88 -28.04 -5.58
N GLU A 6 -11.64 -28.44 -5.89
CA GLU A 6 -10.46 -27.74 -5.34
C GLU A 6 -10.57 -26.23 -5.63
N PRO A 7 -10.31 -25.37 -4.64
CA PRO A 7 -10.36 -23.92 -4.86
C PRO A 7 -9.29 -23.51 -5.88
N ILE A 8 -9.64 -22.54 -6.71
CA ILE A 8 -8.81 -22.07 -7.83
C ILE A 8 -7.97 -20.87 -7.38
N LEU A 9 -6.68 -20.89 -7.67
CA LEU A 9 -5.81 -19.73 -7.54
C LEU A 9 -5.75 -19.00 -8.89
N GLN A 10 -6.23 -17.77 -8.90
CA GLN A 10 -6.16 -16.83 -10.01
C GLN A 10 -5.14 -15.74 -9.69
N VAL A 11 -4.17 -15.50 -10.59
CA VAL A 11 -3.25 -14.36 -10.45
C VAL A 11 -3.79 -13.14 -11.17
N ALA A 12 -3.93 -12.02 -10.45
CA ALA A 12 -4.31 -10.73 -11.02
C ALA A 12 -3.06 -9.92 -11.38
N LEU A 13 -2.94 -9.55 -12.66
CA LEU A 13 -1.78 -8.85 -13.22
C LEU A 13 -2.02 -7.34 -13.27
N ASP A 14 -1.94 -6.70 -12.11
CA ASP A 14 -2.14 -5.25 -11.95
C ASP A 14 -0.87 -4.47 -12.25
N PHE A 15 -0.41 -4.53 -13.49
CA PHE A 15 0.71 -3.79 -14.02
C PHE A 15 0.25 -2.72 -15.02
N ALA A 16 1.07 -1.69 -15.21
CA ALA A 16 0.89 -0.76 -16.33
C ALA A 16 1.61 -1.23 -17.61
N ASN A 17 2.31 -2.37 -17.55
CA ASN A 17 3.25 -2.81 -18.56
C ASN A 17 3.08 -4.30 -18.87
N LEU A 18 2.91 -4.61 -20.16
CA LEU A 18 2.67 -5.97 -20.63
C LEU A 18 3.86 -6.91 -20.38
N SER A 19 5.09 -6.44 -20.56
CA SER A 19 6.26 -7.32 -20.41
C SER A 19 6.45 -7.75 -18.95
N GLN A 20 6.21 -6.86 -18.00
CA GLN A 20 6.23 -7.17 -16.56
C GLN A 20 5.09 -8.13 -16.19
N ALA A 21 3.88 -7.87 -16.71
CA ALA A 21 2.73 -8.73 -16.49
C ALA A 21 2.99 -10.16 -16.97
N LEU A 22 3.55 -10.34 -18.17
CA LEU A 22 3.88 -11.66 -18.71
C LEU A 22 4.96 -12.38 -17.90
N ARG A 23 5.99 -11.66 -17.41
CA ARG A 23 7.01 -12.27 -16.52
C ARG A 23 6.37 -12.78 -15.23
N ALA A 24 5.60 -11.94 -14.54
CA ALA A 24 4.93 -12.33 -13.31
C ALA A 24 3.92 -13.47 -13.53
N ALA A 25 3.21 -13.47 -14.66
CA ALA A 25 2.31 -14.56 -15.03
C ALA A 25 3.03 -15.91 -15.20
N ARG A 26 4.19 -15.93 -15.88
CA ARG A 26 5.00 -17.13 -16.03
C ARG A 26 5.45 -17.70 -14.69
N GLU A 27 5.93 -16.81 -13.81
CA GLU A 27 6.35 -17.20 -12.46
C GLU A 27 5.16 -17.75 -11.66
N ALA A 28 4.02 -17.05 -11.65
CA ALA A 28 2.83 -17.48 -10.92
C ALA A 28 2.28 -18.84 -11.43
N VAL A 29 2.25 -19.03 -12.75
CA VAL A 29 1.83 -20.30 -13.37
C VAL A 29 2.83 -21.43 -13.03
N ALA A 30 4.13 -21.16 -13.03
CA ALA A 30 5.15 -22.11 -12.57
C ALA A 30 4.98 -22.44 -11.08
N GLY A 31 4.43 -21.55 -10.28
CA GLY A 31 4.03 -21.74 -8.88
C GLY A 31 2.70 -22.47 -8.70
N GLY A 32 1.94 -22.71 -9.78
CA GLY A 32 0.69 -23.49 -9.77
C GLY A 32 -0.59 -22.67 -9.89
N ALA A 33 -0.53 -21.38 -10.23
CA ALA A 33 -1.73 -20.59 -10.53
C ALA A 33 -2.48 -21.20 -11.73
N GLN A 34 -3.77 -21.44 -11.56
CA GLN A 34 -4.60 -22.09 -12.58
C GLN A 34 -5.24 -21.11 -13.55
N TRP A 35 -5.50 -19.88 -13.10
CA TRP A 35 -6.09 -18.81 -13.91
C TRP A 35 -5.17 -17.59 -13.93
N VAL A 36 -5.15 -16.89 -15.06
CA VAL A 36 -4.42 -15.64 -15.26
C VAL A 36 -5.35 -14.53 -15.66
N GLU A 37 -5.21 -13.35 -15.07
CA GLU A 37 -6.12 -12.23 -15.31
C GLU A 37 -5.34 -11.00 -15.77
N ALA A 38 -5.75 -10.43 -16.91
CA ALA A 38 -5.38 -9.07 -17.25
C ALA A 38 -6.11 -8.12 -16.30
N GLY A 39 -5.40 -7.53 -15.34
CA GLY A 39 -5.98 -6.58 -14.38
C GLY A 39 -6.44 -5.29 -15.06
N THR A 40 -7.35 -4.57 -14.44
CA THR A 40 -7.87 -3.29 -14.96
C THR A 40 -6.76 -2.29 -15.32
N PRO A 41 -5.70 -2.09 -14.51
CA PRO A 41 -4.61 -1.19 -14.87
C PRO A 41 -3.90 -1.61 -16.17
N LEU A 42 -3.68 -2.91 -16.35
CA LEU A 42 -3.03 -3.46 -17.53
C LEU A 42 -3.87 -3.27 -18.79
N ILE A 43 -5.18 -3.54 -18.71
CA ILE A 43 -6.09 -3.32 -19.86
C ILE A 43 -6.18 -1.84 -20.21
N LYS A 44 -6.22 -0.94 -19.22
CA LYS A 44 -6.27 0.51 -19.47
C LYS A 44 -4.98 1.06 -20.07
N SER A 45 -3.83 0.47 -19.74
CA SER A 45 -2.53 0.89 -20.27
C SER A 45 -2.21 0.30 -21.65
N GLU A 46 -2.50 -1.00 -21.88
CA GLU A 46 -2.07 -1.74 -23.06
C GLU A 46 -3.24 -2.14 -23.99
N GLY A 47 -4.46 -1.78 -23.61
CA GLY A 47 -5.65 -2.23 -24.31
C GLY A 47 -5.84 -3.75 -24.24
N LEU A 48 -6.68 -4.27 -25.13
CA LEU A 48 -6.97 -5.70 -25.19
C LEU A 48 -5.81 -6.55 -25.75
N GLU A 49 -4.70 -5.91 -26.16
CA GLU A 49 -3.49 -6.66 -26.50
C GLU A 49 -2.95 -7.41 -25.28
N ALA A 50 -3.18 -6.90 -24.06
CA ALA A 50 -2.89 -7.61 -22.83
C ALA A 50 -3.59 -8.99 -22.78
N VAL A 51 -4.88 -9.02 -23.07
CA VAL A 51 -5.67 -10.27 -23.10
C VAL A 51 -5.19 -11.21 -24.20
N ARG A 52 -4.93 -10.68 -25.41
CA ARG A 52 -4.42 -11.48 -26.53
C ARG A 52 -3.05 -12.09 -26.23
N ALA A 53 -2.16 -11.32 -25.59
CA ALA A 53 -0.85 -11.79 -25.21
C ALA A 53 -0.91 -12.91 -24.16
N LEU A 54 -1.74 -12.75 -23.12
CA LEU A 54 -1.97 -13.80 -22.12
C LEU A 54 -2.56 -15.05 -22.75
N ARG A 55 -3.52 -14.93 -23.66
CA ARG A 55 -4.10 -16.07 -24.37
C ARG A 55 -3.07 -16.82 -25.22
N ARG A 56 -2.18 -16.08 -25.92
CA ARG A 56 -1.08 -16.70 -26.70
C ARG A 56 -0.09 -17.45 -25.82
N GLU A 57 0.28 -16.84 -24.68
CA GLU A 57 1.27 -17.40 -23.75
C GLU A 57 0.72 -18.60 -22.96
N PHE A 58 -0.55 -18.55 -22.56
CA PHE A 58 -1.20 -19.53 -21.69
C PHE A 58 -2.45 -20.15 -22.36
N PRO A 59 -2.30 -20.86 -23.50
CA PRO A 59 -3.46 -21.38 -24.25
C PRO A 59 -4.29 -22.40 -23.47
N GLY A 60 -3.69 -23.10 -22.51
CA GLY A 60 -4.36 -24.11 -21.66
C GLY A 60 -4.94 -23.58 -20.35
N HIS A 61 -4.78 -22.28 -20.07
CA HIS A 61 -5.27 -21.67 -18.83
C HIS A 61 -6.54 -20.85 -19.09
N THR A 62 -7.34 -20.66 -18.05
CA THR A 62 -8.41 -19.66 -18.09
C THR A 62 -7.80 -18.27 -18.04
N VAL A 63 -8.17 -17.43 -19.00
CA VAL A 63 -7.78 -16.02 -19.08
C VAL A 63 -8.95 -15.15 -18.66
N GLY A 64 -8.77 -14.36 -17.61
CA GLY A 64 -9.70 -13.34 -17.16
C GLY A 64 -9.38 -11.98 -17.78
N ALA A 65 -10.41 -11.17 -18.04
CA ALA A 65 -10.29 -9.76 -18.40
C ALA A 65 -11.07 -8.92 -17.36
N ASP A 66 -10.34 -8.23 -16.48
CA ASP A 66 -10.94 -7.35 -15.48
C ASP A 66 -11.33 -6.00 -16.10
N MET A 67 -12.38 -6.04 -16.91
CA MET A 67 -12.88 -4.88 -17.67
C MET A 67 -13.53 -3.83 -16.78
N LYS A 68 -14.12 -4.26 -15.65
CA LYS A 68 -14.96 -3.41 -14.78
C LYS A 68 -16.00 -2.64 -15.59
N THR A 69 -16.65 -3.36 -16.51
CA THR A 69 -17.70 -2.80 -17.37
C THR A 69 -18.82 -2.19 -16.54
N MET A 70 -19.19 -0.95 -16.87
CA MET A 70 -20.25 -0.20 -16.20
C MET A 70 -21.42 0.11 -17.13
N ASP A 71 -21.15 0.31 -18.41
CA ASP A 71 -22.15 0.47 -19.48
C ASP A 71 -21.63 -0.14 -20.79
N ALA A 72 -22.39 -0.02 -21.90
CA ALA A 72 -22.03 -0.60 -23.20
C ALA A 72 -21.65 -2.09 -23.13
N GLY A 73 -22.29 -2.84 -22.20
CA GLY A 73 -21.92 -4.17 -21.75
C GLY A 73 -21.68 -5.17 -22.87
N ARG A 74 -22.57 -5.21 -23.85
CA ARG A 74 -22.45 -6.10 -25.01
C ARG A 74 -21.12 -5.89 -25.76
N VAL A 75 -20.80 -4.66 -26.10
CA VAL A 75 -19.60 -4.33 -26.91
C VAL A 75 -18.33 -4.66 -26.15
N GLU A 76 -18.24 -4.31 -24.87
CA GLU A 76 -17.05 -4.57 -24.05
C GLU A 76 -16.79 -6.06 -23.85
N VAL A 77 -17.86 -6.84 -23.57
CA VAL A 77 -17.76 -8.29 -23.42
C VAL A 77 -17.36 -8.95 -24.75
N GLU A 78 -17.98 -8.56 -25.88
CA GLU A 78 -17.61 -9.06 -27.21
C GLU A 78 -16.14 -8.82 -27.51
N LEU A 79 -15.63 -7.62 -27.26
CA LEU A 79 -14.24 -7.25 -27.51
C LEU A 79 -13.26 -8.07 -26.62
N ALA A 80 -13.58 -8.23 -25.34
CA ALA A 80 -12.75 -9.01 -24.41
C ALA A 80 -12.73 -10.51 -24.77
N ALA A 81 -13.89 -11.08 -25.09
CA ALA A 81 -14.02 -12.48 -25.49
C ALA A 81 -13.30 -12.78 -26.82
N GLN A 82 -13.46 -11.90 -27.81
CA GLN A 82 -12.73 -11.99 -29.11
C GLN A 82 -11.22 -11.83 -28.93
N ALA A 83 -10.77 -11.10 -27.90
CA ALA A 83 -9.34 -11.06 -27.53
C ALA A 83 -8.85 -12.34 -26.86
N GLY A 84 -9.75 -13.28 -26.46
CA GLY A 84 -9.44 -14.56 -25.87
C GLY A 84 -9.73 -14.70 -24.39
N ALA A 85 -10.50 -13.78 -23.78
CA ALA A 85 -10.94 -13.92 -22.41
C ALA A 85 -11.99 -15.05 -22.27
N ASN A 86 -11.83 -15.88 -21.23
CA ASN A 86 -12.82 -16.89 -20.82
C ASN A 86 -13.74 -16.36 -19.71
N VAL A 87 -13.28 -15.35 -18.98
CA VAL A 87 -14.03 -14.67 -17.93
C VAL A 87 -13.90 -13.18 -18.15
N VAL A 88 -15.03 -12.47 -18.12
CA VAL A 88 -15.06 -11.01 -18.24
C VAL A 88 -15.74 -10.44 -17.01
N THR A 89 -15.06 -9.48 -16.36
CA THR A 89 -15.54 -8.86 -15.12
C THR A 89 -16.37 -7.62 -15.42
N VAL A 90 -17.58 -7.58 -14.87
CA VAL A 90 -18.55 -6.50 -14.96
C VAL A 90 -18.85 -5.98 -13.54
N LEU A 91 -18.98 -4.68 -13.37
CA LEU A 91 -19.30 -4.10 -12.06
C LEU A 91 -20.73 -4.43 -11.63
N GLY A 92 -20.91 -4.87 -10.39
CA GLY A 92 -22.22 -5.08 -9.78
C GLY A 92 -23.03 -3.80 -9.62
N ALA A 93 -22.38 -2.64 -9.64
CA ALA A 93 -23.02 -1.32 -9.66
C ALA A 93 -23.65 -0.96 -11.02
N ALA A 94 -23.36 -1.72 -12.10
CA ALA A 94 -24.02 -1.54 -13.39
C ALA A 94 -25.52 -1.86 -13.32
N SER A 95 -26.30 -1.33 -14.27
CA SER A 95 -27.74 -1.59 -14.35
C SER A 95 -28.03 -3.05 -14.67
N ASP A 96 -29.20 -3.54 -14.27
CA ASP A 96 -29.65 -4.91 -14.62
C ASP A 96 -29.69 -5.13 -16.14
N ALA A 97 -30.07 -4.11 -16.90
CA ALA A 97 -30.06 -4.15 -18.37
C ALA A 97 -28.64 -4.35 -18.90
N THR A 98 -27.66 -3.63 -18.36
CA THR A 98 -26.25 -3.78 -18.75
C THR A 98 -25.73 -5.18 -18.42
N ILE A 99 -26.02 -5.69 -17.21
CA ILE A 99 -25.60 -7.04 -16.80
C ILE A 99 -26.23 -8.10 -17.70
N ALA A 100 -27.54 -7.98 -18.00
CA ALA A 100 -28.22 -8.92 -18.90
C ALA A 100 -27.60 -8.93 -20.31
N GLU A 101 -27.27 -7.77 -20.87
CA GLU A 101 -26.57 -7.67 -22.16
C GLU A 101 -25.17 -8.29 -22.11
N CYS A 102 -24.44 -8.10 -20.99
CA CYS A 102 -23.14 -8.73 -20.79
C CYS A 102 -23.26 -10.27 -20.76
N VAL A 103 -24.27 -10.79 -20.04
CA VAL A 103 -24.52 -12.24 -19.96
C VAL A 103 -24.88 -12.82 -21.33
N GLU A 104 -25.77 -12.15 -22.09
CA GLU A 104 -26.12 -12.59 -23.45
C GLU A 104 -24.89 -12.62 -24.39
N ALA A 105 -24.06 -11.57 -24.33
CA ALA A 105 -22.82 -11.52 -25.09
C ALA A 105 -21.84 -12.62 -24.66
N GLY A 106 -21.68 -12.83 -23.35
CA GLY A 106 -20.84 -13.89 -22.81
C GLY A 106 -21.24 -15.28 -23.29
N GLN A 107 -22.54 -15.59 -23.28
CA GLN A 107 -23.08 -16.87 -23.80
C GLN A 107 -22.79 -17.04 -25.29
N ARG A 108 -22.86 -15.97 -26.08
CA ARG A 108 -22.60 -16.00 -27.51
C ARG A 108 -21.13 -16.27 -27.88
N TYR A 109 -20.21 -15.82 -27.04
CA TYR A 109 -18.77 -15.92 -27.27
C TYR A 109 -18.06 -16.92 -26.35
N ASP A 110 -18.81 -17.78 -25.62
CA ASP A 110 -18.29 -18.77 -24.68
C ASP A 110 -17.40 -18.14 -23.57
N ALA A 111 -17.79 -16.97 -23.08
CA ALA A 111 -17.15 -16.29 -21.97
C ALA A 111 -18.10 -16.20 -20.77
N ARG A 112 -17.62 -16.55 -19.58
CA ARG A 112 -18.39 -16.40 -18.35
C ARG A 112 -18.32 -14.95 -17.86
N ILE A 113 -19.44 -14.46 -17.35
CA ILE A 113 -19.51 -13.13 -16.74
C ILE A 113 -19.31 -13.26 -15.23
N MET A 114 -18.34 -12.52 -14.71
CA MET A 114 -18.10 -12.36 -13.27
C MET A 114 -18.59 -10.97 -12.85
N ILE A 115 -19.45 -10.94 -11.84
CA ILE A 115 -19.98 -9.68 -11.29
C ILE A 115 -19.14 -9.26 -10.09
N ASP A 116 -18.37 -8.18 -10.24
CA ASP A 116 -17.55 -7.59 -9.18
C ASP A 116 -18.41 -6.70 -8.28
N LEU A 117 -18.50 -7.06 -6.99
CA LEU A 117 -19.32 -6.36 -6.00
C LEU A 117 -18.59 -5.19 -5.31
N ALA A 118 -17.45 -4.72 -5.85
CA ALA A 118 -16.80 -3.52 -5.35
C ALA A 118 -17.76 -2.34 -5.26
N GLU A 119 -17.75 -1.62 -4.13
CA GLU A 119 -18.60 -0.44 -3.86
C GLU A 119 -20.12 -0.71 -3.90
N VAL A 120 -20.57 -1.97 -3.85
CA VAL A 120 -21.97 -2.31 -3.74
C VAL A 120 -22.40 -2.29 -2.27
N ALA A 121 -23.41 -1.49 -1.94
CA ALA A 121 -23.87 -1.31 -0.55
C ALA A 121 -24.51 -2.59 0.05
N GLU A 122 -25.28 -3.35 -0.75
CA GLU A 122 -25.96 -4.58 -0.34
C GLU A 122 -25.45 -5.77 -1.16
N PRO A 123 -24.22 -6.29 -0.87
CA PRO A 123 -23.55 -7.24 -1.74
C PRO A 123 -24.30 -8.56 -1.91
N ALA A 124 -24.92 -9.10 -0.86
CA ALA A 124 -25.67 -10.36 -0.93
C ALA A 124 -26.93 -10.23 -1.80
N ALA A 125 -27.69 -9.16 -1.63
CA ALA A 125 -28.90 -8.92 -2.45
C ALA A 125 -28.53 -8.71 -3.93
N ARG A 126 -27.44 -7.97 -4.19
CA ARG A 126 -26.95 -7.77 -5.57
C ARG A 126 -26.43 -9.05 -6.20
N ALA A 127 -25.76 -9.90 -5.43
CA ALA A 127 -25.31 -11.22 -5.88
C ALA A 127 -26.48 -12.10 -6.32
N CYS A 128 -27.57 -12.16 -5.54
CA CYS A 128 -28.79 -12.90 -5.92
C CYS A 128 -29.37 -12.36 -7.23
N ALA A 129 -29.56 -11.05 -7.35
CA ALA A 129 -30.08 -10.44 -8.57
C ALA A 129 -29.19 -10.73 -9.79
N ALA A 130 -27.87 -10.66 -9.63
CA ALA A 130 -26.92 -10.96 -10.69
C ALA A 130 -26.99 -12.46 -11.11
N GLN A 131 -27.11 -13.38 -10.15
CA GLN A 131 -27.34 -14.80 -10.45
C GLN A 131 -28.62 -15.02 -11.23
N GLU A 132 -29.74 -14.37 -10.86
CA GLU A 132 -31.00 -14.43 -11.59
C GLU A 132 -30.91 -13.92 -13.02
N LEU A 133 -30.06 -12.91 -13.27
CA LEU A 133 -29.73 -12.39 -14.59
C LEU A 133 -28.80 -13.31 -15.41
N GLY A 134 -28.29 -14.41 -14.80
CA GLY A 134 -27.46 -15.41 -15.47
C GLY A 134 -25.96 -15.20 -15.34
N ALA A 135 -25.51 -14.43 -14.37
CA ALA A 135 -24.07 -14.33 -14.06
C ALA A 135 -23.49 -15.71 -13.76
N GLY A 136 -22.25 -15.95 -14.21
CA GLY A 136 -21.56 -17.23 -14.03
C GLY A 136 -20.67 -17.31 -12.79
N ILE A 137 -20.27 -16.16 -12.24
CA ILE A 137 -19.40 -16.03 -11.06
C ILE A 137 -19.78 -14.73 -10.34
N ILE A 138 -19.75 -14.74 -9.01
CA ILE A 138 -19.82 -13.52 -8.19
C ILE A 138 -18.43 -13.23 -7.62
N GLY A 139 -17.92 -12.02 -7.80
CA GLY A 139 -16.66 -11.53 -7.23
C GLY A 139 -16.89 -10.65 -6.00
N VAL A 140 -16.52 -11.12 -4.83
CA VAL A 140 -16.42 -10.29 -3.61
C VAL A 140 -15.06 -9.59 -3.63
N HIS A 141 -15.10 -8.28 -3.75
CA HIS A 141 -13.87 -7.49 -3.89
C HIS A 141 -13.73 -6.49 -2.74
N CYS A 142 -12.67 -6.61 -1.96
CA CYS A 142 -12.26 -5.56 -1.02
C CYS A 142 -11.39 -4.55 -1.78
N PRO A 143 -11.91 -3.34 -2.10
CA PRO A 143 -11.15 -2.34 -2.87
C PRO A 143 -9.85 -1.95 -2.17
N ILE A 144 -8.84 -1.54 -2.96
CA ILE A 144 -7.51 -1.21 -2.43
C ILE A 144 -7.56 -0.11 -1.36
N ASP A 145 -8.42 0.89 -1.53
CA ASP A 145 -8.56 1.98 -0.56
C ASP A 145 -9.18 1.52 0.77
N VAL A 146 -10.05 0.51 0.73
CA VAL A 146 -10.62 -0.13 1.93
C VAL A 146 -9.54 -0.96 2.64
N GLN A 147 -8.75 -1.75 1.89
CA GLN A 147 -7.62 -2.50 2.43
C GLN A 147 -6.59 -1.59 3.10
N MET A 148 -6.27 -0.44 2.49
CA MET A 148 -5.32 0.53 3.07
C MET A 148 -5.81 1.12 4.38
N ARG A 149 -7.12 1.12 4.63
CA ARG A 149 -7.74 1.54 5.91
C ARG A 149 -7.95 0.39 6.90
N GLY A 150 -7.43 -0.81 6.60
CA GLY A 150 -7.53 -1.99 7.45
C GLY A 150 -8.83 -2.77 7.31
N GLY A 151 -9.62 -2.52 6.27
CA GLY A 151 -10.81 -3.32 5.95
C GLY A 151 -10.47 -4.68 5.32
N ASP A 152 -11.36 -5.66 5.49
CA ASP A 152 -11.21 -7.01 4.95
C ASP A 152 -12.46 -7.48 4.17
N PHE A 153 -12.37 -8.65 3.58
CA PHE A 153 -13.41 -9.25 2.73
C PHE A 153 -14.29 -10.29 3.45
N LEU A 154 -13.94 -10.72 4.67
CA LEU A 154 -14.47 -11.97 5.24
C LEU A 154 -15.97 -11.94 5.51
N GLN A 155 -16.49 -10.84 6.04
CA GLN A 155 -17.91 -10.74 6.34
C GLN A 155 -18.73 -10.77 5.06
N ALA A 156 -18.41 -9.89 4.10
CA ALA A 156 -19.12 -9.83 2.82
C ALA A 156 -19.04 -11.17 2.06
N LEU A 157 -17.88 -11.84 2.10
CA LEU A 157 -17.71 -13.15 1.48
C LEU A 157 -18.65 -14.20 2.07
N ARG A 158 -18.76 -14.30 3.39
CA ARG A 158 -19.68 -15.26 4.05
C ARG A 158 -21.13 -15.00 3.69
N GLU A 159 -21.54 -13.73 3.70
CA GLU A 159 -22.91 -13.33 3.37
C GLU A 159 -23.24 -13.65 1.92
N VAL A 160 -22.38 -13.33 0.98
CA VAL A 160 -22.56 -13.62 -0.45
C VAL A 160 -22.52 -15.11 -0.73
N ALA A 161 -21.54 -15.85 -0.18
CA ALA A 161 -21.43 -17.29 -0.40
C ALA A 161 -22.63 -18.10 0.15
N ALA A 162 -23.30 -17.57 1.19
CA ALA A 162 -24.52 -18.16 1.71
C ALA A 162 -25.79 -17.82 0.88
N ALA A 163 -25.72 -16.78 0.04
CA ALA A 163 -26.86 -16.24 -0.68
C ALA A 163 -26.99 -16.77 -2.13
N VAL A 164 -25.91 -17.30 -2.73
CA VAL A 164 -25.89 -17.73 -4.13
C VAL A 164 -25.46 -19.18 -4.29
N ASP A 165 -25.87 -19.82 -5.39
CA ASP A 165 -25.52 -21.20 -5.75
C ASP A 165 -24.36 -21.29 -6.77
N ILE A 166 -23.99 -20.17 -7.39
CA ILE A 166 -22.89 -20.09 -8.36
C ILE A 166 -21.56 -19.84 -7.66
N PRO A 167 -20.41 -20.17 -8.31
CA PRO A 167 -19.09 -19.97 -7.71
C PRO A 167 -18.84 -18.53 -7.26
N VAL A 168 -18.29 -18.38 -6.06
CA VAL A 168 -17.88 -17.07 -5.51
C VAL A 168 -16.37 -16.94 -5.60
N ALA A 169 -15.92 -15.88 -6.26
CA ALA A 169 -14.53 -15.43 -6.26
C ALA A 169 -14.32 -14.37 -5.18
N VAL A 170 -13.11 -14.28 -4.65
CA VAL A 170 -12.74 -13.23 -3.70
C VAL A 170 -11.43 -12.56 -4.11
N ALA A 171 -11.38 -11.23 -4.01
CA ALA A 171 -10.22 -10.41 -4.33
C ALA A 171 -9.94 -9.38 -3.22
N GLY A 172 -8.67 -9.01 -3.07
CA GLY A 172 -8.22 -7.96 -2.16
C GLY A 172 -7.77 -8.48 -0.79
N GLY A 173 -6.50 -8.24 -0.42
CA GLY A 173 -5.96 -8.62 0.89
C GLY A 173 -5.63 -10.11 1.08
N ILE A 174 -5.53 -10.88 0.00
CA ILE A 174 -5.27 -12.32 0.07
C ILE A 174 -3.76 -12.60 0.02
N ASN A 175 -3.29 -13.40 0.98
CA ASN A 175 -1.95 -13.96 1.07
C ASN A 175 -2.02 -15.38 1.66
N SER A 176 -0.89 -16.02 1.99
CA SER A 176 -0.87 -17.39 2.54
C SER A 176 -1.44 -17.52 3.96
N GLU A 177 -1.60 -16.42 4.69
CA GLU A 177 -2.26 -16.42 6.01
C GLU A 177 -3.78 -16.30 5.88
N THR A 178 -4.27 -15.49 4.92
CA THR A 178 -5.69 -15.20 4.75
C THR A 178 -6.39 -16.14 3.76
N ALA A 179 -5.66 -16.81 2.88
CA ALA A 179 -6.21 -17.73 1.89
C ALA A 179 -7.05 -18.87 2.49
N PRO A 180 -6.63 -19.54 3.59
CA PRO A 180 -7.47 -20.55 4.23
C PRO A 180 -8.78 -20.01 4.76
N LEU A 181 -8.78 -18.78 5.28
CA LEU A 181 -9.98 -18.12 5.81
C LEU A 181 -10.96 -17.82 4.68
N ALA A 182 -10.47 -17.42 3.51
CA ALA A 182 -11.28 -17.19 2.33
C ALA A 182 -11.95 -18.48 1.83
N VAL A 183 -11.19 -19.58 1.75
CA VAL A 183 -11.73 -20.90 1.38
C VAL A 183 -12.79 -21.37 2.39
N GLN A 184 -12.52 -21.26 3.69
CA GLN A 184 -13.47 -21.60 4.75
C GLN A 184 -14.74 -20.74 4.73
N ALA A 185 -14.62 -19.49 4.27
CA ALA A 185 -15.73 -18.57 4.11
C ALA A 185 -16.59 -18.83 2.85
N GLY A 186 -16.19 -19.81 2.01
CA GLY A 186 -16.96 -20.25 0.84
C GLY A 186 -16.43 -19.78 -0.52
N ALA A 187 -15.23 -19.20 -0.58
CA ALA A 187 -14.62 -18.83 -1.86
C ALA A 187 -14.23 -20.08 -2.67
N ALA A 188 -14.68 -20.14 -3.92
CA ALA A 188 -14.26 -21.13 -4.90
C ALA A 188 -13.04 -20.66 -5.73
N ILE A 189 -12.84 -19.35 -5.86
CA ILE A 189 -11.75 -18.74 -6.62
C ILE A 189 -11.12 -17.66 -5.76
N LEU A 190 -9.80 -17.74 -5.57
CA LEU A 190 -9.02 -16.71 -4.89
C LEU A 190 -8.24 -15.91 -5.93
N ILE A 191 -8.56 -14.63 -6.05
CA ILE A 191 -7.91 -13.69 -6.97
C ILE A 191 -6.81 -12.95 -6.20
N VAL A 192 -5.56 -13.26 -6.51
CA VAL A 192 -4.40 -12.76 -5.78
C VAL A 192 -3.54 -11.89 -6.68
N GLY A 193 -3.46 -10.61 -6.35
CA GLY A 193 -2.57 -9.64 -6.99
C GLY A 193 -1.27 -9.47 -6.19
N GLY A 194 -1.22 -8.43 -5.36
CA GLY A 194 -0.02 -7.93 -4.71
C GLY A 194 0.85 -8.96 -4.00
N ALA A 195 0.27 -9.94 -3.32
CA ALA A 195 1.02 -10.98 -2.61
C ALA A 195 1.83 -11.90 -3.54
N ILE A 196 1.47 -11.98 -4.82
CA ILE A 196 2.21 -12.73 -5.85
C ILE A 196 3.08 -11.78 -6.66
N ILE A 197 2.47 -10.76 -7.28
CA ILE A 197 3.16 -9.94 -8.28
C ILE A 197 4.22 -9.00 -7.71
N LYS A 198 4.17 -8.70 -6.41
CA LYS A 198 5.19 -7.90 -5.69
C LYS A 198 6.20 -8.76 -4.93
N ALA A 199 6.00 -10.08 -4.89
CA ALA A 199 6.94 -10.97 -4.23
C ALA A 199 8.29 -10.99 -4.98
N PRO A 200 9.43 -11.06 -4.28
CA PRO A 200 10.73 -11.28 -4.91
C PRO A 200 10.77 -12.57 -5.75
N ASP A 201 10.07 -13.62 -5.30
CA ASP A 201 9.83 -14.88 -6.02
C ASP A 201 8.32 -15.13 -6.10
N ALA A 202 7.72 -14.77 -7.24
CA ALA A 202 6.28 -14.91 -7.44
C ALA A 202 5.85 -16.39 -7.58
N ALA A 203 6.74 -17.28 -8.04
CA ALA A 203 6.45 -18.70 -8.12
C ALA A 203 6.36 -19.34 -6.73
N GLU A 204 7.28 -18.98 -5.81
CA GLU A 204 7.22 -19.46 -4.43
C GLU A 204 6.02 -18.88 -3.69
N ALA A 205 5.71 -17.61 -3.89
CA ALA A 205 4.52 -16.98 -3.30
C ALA A 205 3.22 -17.69 -3.75
N ALA A 206 3.07 -17.94 -5.05
CA ALA A 206 1.92 -18.66 -5.59
C ALA A 206 1.82 -20.09 -5.03
N ARG A 207 2.93 -20.82 -4.96
CA ARG A 207 3.00 -22.18 -4.40
C ARG A 207 2.59 -22.21 -2.93
N THR A 208 3.08 -21.28 -2.13
CA THR A 208 2.78 -21.17 -0.69
C THR A 208 1.31 -20.84 -0.45
N ILE A 209 0.74 -19.91 -1.23
CA ILE A 209 -0.69 -19.58 -1.16
C ILE A 209 -1.53 -20.81 -1.54
N LEU A 210 -1.19 -21.48 -2.65
CA LEU A 210 -1.91 -22.68 -3.10
C LEU A 210 -1.84 -23.82 -2.06
N GLN A 211 -0.70 -23.99 -1.40
CA GLN A 211 -0.55 -24.93 -0.31
C GLN A 211 -1.49 -24.58 0.86
N ALA A 212 -1.50 -23.32 1.29
CA ALA A 212 -2.37 -22.84 2.36
C ALA A 212 -3.86 -23.06 2.03
N MET A 213 -4.27 -22.78 0.77
CA MET A 213 -5.62 -23.06 0.28
C MET A 213 -6.00 -24.54 0.41
N ARG A 214 -5.08 -25.45 0.05
CA ARG A 214 -5.32 -26.91 0.03
C ARG A 214 -5.30 -27.52 1.42
N THR A 215 -4.39 -27.08 2.28
CA THR A 215 -4.26 -27.64 3.64
C THR A 215 -5.28 -27.05 4.60
N GLY A 216 -5.81 -25.85 4.32
CA GLY A 216 -6.65 -25.10 5.25
C GLY A 216 -5.88 -24.48 6.41
N GLU A 217 -4.53 -24.53 6.37
CA GLU A 217 -3.66 -24.01 7.42
C GLU A 217 -2.98 -22.72 6.96
N ALA A 218 -2.95 -21.70 7.83
CA ALA A 218 -2.25 -20.45 7.56
C ALA A 218 -0.74 -20.67 7.55
N ILE A 219 -0.08 -20.21 6.48
CA ILE A 219 1.37 -20.22 6.36
C ILE A 219 1.88 -18.80 6.55
N ALA A 220 2.72 -18.59 7.57
CA ALA A 220 3.25 -17.27 7.89
C ALA A 220 3.99 -16.64 6.70
N THR A 221 3.75 -15.35 6.47
CA THR A 221 4.35 -14.59 5.39
C THR A 221 4.54 -13.14 5.81
N ASP A 222 5.51 -12.47 5.22
CA ASP A 222 5.64 -11.01 5.31
C ASP A 222 5.05 -10.30 4.08
N LEU A 223 4.55 -11.07 3.11
CA LEU A 223 4.02 -10.52 1.86
C LEU A 223 2.60 -10.01 2.03
N TYR A 224 2.38 -8.77 1.58
CA TYR A 224 1.07 -8.14 1.50
C TYR A 224 0.29 -8.14 2.82
N LYS A 225 0.98 -7.91 3.93
CA LYS A 225 0.34 -7.68 5.23
C LYS A 225 -0.13 -6.23 5.31
N ARG A 226 -1.35 -6.04 5.80
CA ARG A 226 -1.90 -4.72 6.11
C ARG A 226 -2.34 -4.75 7.55
N GLY A 227 -2.12 -3.64 8.26
CA GLY A 227 -2.39 -3.56 9.68
C GLY A 227 -3.34 -2.42 10.04
N GLY A 228 -3.84 -2.47 11.27
CA GLY A 228 -4.63 -1.42 11.89
C GLY A 228 -3.78 -0.54 12.83
N GLU A 229 -4.48 0.20 13.71
CA GLU A 229 -3.84 1.14 14.64
C GLU A 229 -2.82 0.50 15.58
N GLU A 230 -3.08 -0.74 16.03
CA GLU A 230 -2.20 -1.45 16.97
C GLU A 230 -0.85 -1.83 16.35
N GLN A 231 -0.77 -1.96 15.02
CA GLN A 231 0.43 -2.35 14.29
C GLN A 231 1.22 -1.15 13.73
N LEU A 232 0.79 0.09 13.92
CA LEU A 232 1.40 1.27 13.30
C LEU A 232 2.90 1.39 13.56
N HIS A 233 3.33 1.20 14.82
CA HIS A 233 4.75 1.28 15.16
C HIS A 233 5.56 0.20 14.45
N GLU A 234 5.08 -1.05 14.41
CA GLU A 234 5.73 -2.15 13.71
C GLU A 234 5.84 -1.86 12.21
N ILE A 235 4.74 -1.39 11.59
CA ILE A 235 4.71 -1.09 10.16
C ILE A 235 5.67 0.05 9.82
N PHE A 236 5.59 1.18 10.52
CA PHE A 236 6.48 2.31 10.28
C PHE A 236 7.95 1.98 10.52
N SER A 237 8.26 1.07 11.46
CA SER A 237 9.63 0.62 11.71
C SER A 237 10.27 -0.11 10.52
N LYS A 238 9.46 -0.72 9.63
CA LYS A 238 9.88 -1.39 8.40
C LYS A 238 10.08 -0.43 7.22
N CYS A 239 9.69 0.84 7.38
CA CYS A 239 9.72 1.86 6.33
C CYS A 239 10.81 2.90 6.60
N THR A 240 11.34 3.51 5.54
CA THR A 240 12.20 4.70 5.61
C THR A 240 11.36 5.97 5.48
N ALA A 241 11.93 7.13 5.84
CA ALA A 241 11.30 8.42 5.58
C ALA A 241 10.96 8.59 4.09
N ALA A 242 11.81 8.08 3.19
CA ALA A 242 11.57 8.09 1.74
C ALA A 242 10.32 7.28 1.36
N ASN A 243 10.17 6.05 1.88
CA ASN A 243 8.97 5.22 1.63
C ASN A 243 7.68 5.89 2.11
N ILE A 244 7.73 6.55 3.27
CA ILE A 244 6.59 7.30 3.81
C ILE A 244 6.27 8.51 2.93
N SER A 245 7.29 9.25 2.49
CA SER A 245 7.13 10.39 1.58
C SER A 245 6.45 9.97 0.27
N ASP A 246 6.88 8.87 -0.33
CA ASP A 246 6.24 8.31 -1.53
C ASP A 246 4.78 7.90 -1.29
N ALA A 247 4.49 7.26 -0.16
CA ALA A 247 3.12 6.90 0.24
C ALA A 247 2.21 8.12 0.44
N MET A 248 2.79 9.27 0.76
CA MET A 248 2.12 10.56 0.93
C MET A 248 2.16 11.45 -0.31
N HIS A 249 2.57 10.95 -1.47
CA HIS A 249 2.76 11.73 -2.69
C HIS A 249 3.70 12.93 -2.49
N ARG A 250 4.85 12.69 -1.81
CA ARG A 250 5.91 13.65 -1.48
C ARG A 250 5.48 14.80 -0.57
N LYS A 251 4.43 14.57 0.23
CA LYS A 251 3.97 15.50 1.28
C LYS A 251 4.51 15.11 2.66
N GLY A 252 4.35 16.00 3.64
CA GLY A 252 4.71 15.75 5.03
C GLY A 252 6.22 15.88 5.33
N TRP A 253 7.05 16.19 4.35
CA TRP A 253 8.46 16.45 4.57
C TRP A 253 8.70 17.75 5.34
N VAL A 254 9.62 17.70 6.31
CA VAL A 254 10.00 18.84 7.16
C VAL A 254 11.39 19.32 6.71
N PRO A 255 11.48 20.49 6.06
CA PRO A 255 12.73 20.98 5.52
C PRO A 255 13.68 21.55 6.59
N GLY A 256 14.99 21.53 6.29
CA GLY A 256 16.01 22.26 7.04
C GLY A 256 16.42 21.67 8.39
N ILE A 257 15.93 20.46 8.71
CA ILE A 257 16.31 19.74 9.93
C ILE A 257 16.97 18.41 9.53
N THR A 258 18.11 18.11 10.09
CA THR A 258 18.90 16.91 9.75
C THR A 258 19.30 16.16 11.01
N SER A 259 19.64 14.88 10.85
CA SER A 259 20.23 14.07 11.91
C SER A 259 21.57 14.66 12.37
N ILE A 260 21.86 14.62 13.67
CA ILE A 260 23.15 15.05 14.21
C ILE A 260 24.23 13.98 14.09
N ALA A 261 23.87 12.77 13.71
CA ALA A 261 24.80 11.67 13.40
C ALA A 261 24.18 10.67 12.44
N PRO A 262 24.99 10.01 11.59
CA PRO A 262 24.50 8.96 10.70
C PRO A 262 23.85 7.79 11.47
N GLY A 263 22.80 7.21 10.87
CA GLY A 263 22.12 6.03 11.39
C GLY A 263 21.14 6.29 12.53
N MET A 264 20.90 7.54 12.92
CA MET A 264 19.87 7.88 13.90
C MET A 264 18.48 7.70 13.30
N LYS A 265 17.57 7.05 14.05
CA LYS A 265 16.17 6.89 13.67
C LYS A 265 15.27 7.27 14.84
N ALA A 266 14.30 8.15 14.60
CA ALA A 266 13.23 8.45 15.55
C ALA A 266 11.89 8.06 14.93
N LEU A 267 11.08 7.35 15.70
CA LEU A 267 9.75 6.89 15.29
C LEU A 267 8.79 6.95 16.47
N GLY A 268 7.73 7.70 16.32
CA GLY A 268 6.68 7.76 17.33
C GLY A 268 5.72 8.92 17.15
N PRO A 269 4.64 8.96 17.96
CA PRO A 269 3.73 10.09 18.00
C PRO A 269 4.42 11.36 18.50
N ALA A 270 4.16 12.50 17.90
CA ALA A 270 4.71 13.79 18.27
C ALA A 270 4.13 14.29 19.60
N LEU A 271 4.98 14.91 20.44
CA LEU A 271 4.57 15.95 21.39
C LEU A 271 5.18 17.26 20.93
N THR A 272 4.33 18.25 20.60
CA THR A 272 4.75 19.51 20.00
C THR A 272 5.04 20.57 21.05
N VAL A 273 6.09 21.35 20.83
CA VAL A 273 6.51 22.43 21.73
C VAL A 273 6.89 23.66 20.90
N TRP A 274 6.29 24.78 21.18
CA TRP A 274 6.72 26.06 20.64
C TRP A 274 7.35 26.90 21.74
N THR A 275 8.51 27.53 21.45
CA THR A 275 9.18 28.47 22.37
C THR A 275 9.99 29.50 21.58
N TYR A 276 10.61 30.45 22.30
CA TYR A 276 11.53 31.41 21.69
C TYR A 276 12.97 30.85 21.59
N PRO A 277 13.78 31.37 20.66
CA PRO A 277 15.19 31.05 20.56
C PRO A 277 15.91 31.23 21.90
N GLY A 278 16.60 30.18 22.36
CA GLY A 278 17.33 30.16 23.64
C GLY A 278 16.48 29.90 24.89
N ASP A 279 15.17 29.96 24.85
CA ASP A 279 14.34 29.58 26.02
C ASP A 279 14.09 28.07 26.05
N TRP A 280 14.84 27.37 26.89
CA TRP A 280 14.79 25.92 27.01
C TRP A 280 13.78 25.40 28.08
N ALA A 281 13.07 26.31 28.76
CA ALA A 281 12.16 25.91 29.84
C ALA A 281 11.01 25.00 29.35
N LYS A 282 10.28 25.38 28.28
CA LYS A 282 9.17 24.58 27.74
C LYS A 282 9.62 23.28 27.09
N PRO A 283 10.69 23.21 26.31
CA PRO A 283 11.24 21.92 25.85
C PRO A 283 11.56 20.95 26.99
N VAL A 284 12.16 21.40 28.09
CA VAL A 284 12.45 20.55 29.25
C VAL A 284 11.18 20.17 30.02
N GLU A 285 10.27 21.10 30.26
CA GLU A 285 8.98 20.81 30.88
C GLU A 285 8.17 19.77 30.09
N ALA A 286 8.25 19.80 28.76
CA ALA A 286 7.57 18.83 27.90
C ALA A 286 8.03 17.38 28.12
N ILE A 287 9.27 17.16 28.54
CA ILE A 287 9.79 15.81 28.84
C ILE A 287 8.95 15.15 29.96
N ASP A 288 8.54 15.93 30.96
CA ASP A 288 7.72 15.42 32.07
C ASP A 288 6.28 15.09 31.65
N GLN A 289 5.78 15.75 30.63
CA GLN A 289 4.42 15.55 30.09
C GLN A 289 4.39 14.45 29.01
N ALA A 290 5.53 14.13 28.41
CA ALA A 290 5.62 13.16 27.34
C ALA A 290 5.38 11.73 27.80
N GLN A 291 4.78 10.92 26.94
CA GLN A 291 4.62 9.49 27.13
C GLN A 291 5.82 8.72 26.53
N PRO A 292 6.17 7.54 27.06
CA PRO A 292 7.16 6.67 26.45
C PRO A 292 6.85 6.40 24.97
N GLY A 293 7.88 6.40 24.13
CA GLY A 293 7.75 6.19 22.68
C GLY A 293 7.37 7.44 21.88
N GLN A 294 7.06 8.58 22.50
CA GLN A 294 6.83 9.83 21.79
C GLN A 294 8.12 10.48 21.30
N VAL A 295 8.01 11.25 20.23
CA VAL A 295 9.06 12.14 19.70
C VAL A 295 8.71 13.57 20.05
N LEU A 296 9.62 14.29 20.75
CA LEU A 296 9.45 15.71 20.99
C LEU A 296 9.75 16.50 19.71
N VAL A 297 8.83 17.38 19.31
CA VAL A 297 9.03 18.29 18.19
C VAL A 297 9.04 19.72 18.72
N VAL A 298 10.19 20.36 18.66
CA VAL A 298 10.42 21.71 19.22
C VAL A 298 10.60 22.72 18.09
N ASP A 299 9.81 23.77 18.07
CA ASP A 299 9.96 24.86 17.10
C ASP A 299 10.42 26.14 17.77
N VAL A 300 11.56 26.63 17.33
CA VAL A 300 12.12 27.96 17.66
C VAL A 300 12.44 28.76 16.39
N ARG A 301 11.69 28.52 15.32
CA ARG A 301 11.79 29.22 14.02
C ARG A 301 13.13 29.06 13.30
N GLY A 302 13.84 27.95 13.51
CA GLY A 302 15.13 27.69 12.87
C GLY A 302 16.32 28.48 13.45
N GLU A 303 16.16 29.13 14.60
CA GLU A 303 17.14 30.07 15.15
C GLU A 303 17.87 29.48 16.39
N GLY A 304 19.00 30.10 16.76
CA GLY A 304 19.68 29.95 18.05
C GLY A 304 19.44 31.15 18.97
N PRO A 305 19.94 31.11 20.23
CA PRO A 305 20.81 30.09 20.84
C PRO A 305 20.12 28.76 21.12
N ALA A 306 20.92 27.73 21.55
CA ALA A 306 20.46 26.38 21.77
C ALA A 306 19.37 26.30 22.86
N VAL A 307 18.36 25.48 22.59
CA VAL A 307 17.23 25.17 23.51
C VAL A 307 17.28 23.75 24.03
N TRP A 308 18.34 22.99 23.65
CA TRP A 308 18.50 21.58 23.99
C TRP A 308 19.96 21.21 24.19
N GLY A 309 20.21 20.22 25.06
CA GLY A 309 21.57 19.72 25.34
C GLY A 309 21.57 18.32 25.96
N GLY A 310 22.75 17.90 26.45
CA GLY A 310 22.99 16.55 26.99
C GLY A 310 22.10 16.19 28.17
N GLU A 311 21.86 17.12 29.12
CA GLU A 311 21.03 16.85 30.32
C GLU A 311 19.55 16.61 29.96
N ALA A 312 19.00 17.39 29.03
CA ALA A 312 17.64 17.17 28.52
C ALA A 312 17.54 15.81 27.79
N THR A 313 18.57 15.44 27.04
CA THR A 313 18.67 14.15 26.37
C THR A 313 18.68 12.97 27.36
N LYS A 314 19.45 13.05 28.45
CA LYS A 314 19.45 12.04 29.52
C LYS A 314 18.08 11.89 30.16
N SER A 315 17.37 13.01 30.36
CA SER A 315 16.01 13.00 30.89
C SER A 315 15.05 12.29 29.94
N CYS A 316 15.16 12.50 28.62
CA CYS A 316 14.38 11.78 27.61
C CYS A 316 14.63 10.27 27.61
N LEU A 317 15.88 9.84 27.73
CA LEU A 317 16.25 8.43 27.84
C LEU A 317 15.60 7.77 29.06
N GLN A 318 15.63 8.44 30.21
CA GLN A 318 15.00 7.93 31.43
C GLN A 318 13.46 7.83 31.32
N ARG A 319 12.85 8.69 30.51
CA ARG A 319 11.40 8.70 30.26
C ARG A 319 10.99 7.79 29.10
N GLY A 320 11.96 7.18 28.40
CA GLY A 320 11.70 6.27 27.27
C GLY A 320 11.17 6.97 26.02
N LEU A 321 11.53 8.24 25.78
CA LEU A 321 11.17 8.93 24.56
C LEU A 321 11.92 8.35 23.36
N ALA A 322 11.31 8.42 22.17
CA ALA A 322 11.84 7.86 20.94
C ALA A 322 12.82 8.79 20.20
N GLY A 323 12.80 10.09 20.51
CA GLY A 323 13.72 11.05 19.88
C GLY A 323 13.29 12.49 20.08
N VAL A 324 14.10 13.40 19.54
CA VAL A 324 13.81 14.83 19.52
C VAL A 324 14.08 15.44 18.13
N VAL A 325 13.19 16.28 17.67
CA VAL A 325 13.27 17.06 16.43
C VAL A 325 13.20 18.55 16.80
N ILE A 326 14.22 19.32 16.45
CA ILE A 326 14.36 20.72 16.85
C ILE A 326 14.49 21.61 15.61
N ASN A 327 13.46 22.36 15.30
CA ASN A 327 13.56 23.47 14.35
C ASN A 327 14.25 24.65 15.03
N GLY A 328 15.58 24.53 15.21
CA GLY A 328 16.42 25.45 15.92
C GLY A 328 17.76 24.82 16.30
N ALA A 329 18.42 25.37 17.32
CA ALA A 329 19.73 24.94 17.73
C ALA A 329 19.72 23.98 18.92
N LEU A 330 20.60 22.97 18.88
CA LEU A 330 21.04 22.17 20.03
C LEU A 330 22.54 22.38 20.31
N ARG A 331 22.98 22.00 21.53
CA ARG A 331 24.38 21.93 21.95
C ARG A 331 24.73 20.52 22.45
N ASP A 332 25.94 20.32 22.91
CA ASP A 332 26.46 19.08 23.49
C ASP A 332 26.31 17.87 22.52
N SER A 333 26.43 18.13 21.20
CA SER A 333 26.15 17.15 20.14
C SER A 333 27.04 15.89 20.25
N ALA A 334 28.28 16.01 20.79
CA ALA A 334 29.13 14.85 21.03
C ALA A 334 28.57 13.94 22.12
N GLU A 335 28.12 14.48 23.26
CA GLU A 335 27.50 13.75 24.34
C GLU A 335 26.19 13.08 23.89
N ILE A 336 25.35 13.79 23.11
CA ILE A 336 24.11 13.23 22.58
C ILE A 336 24.38 12.04 21.65
N ARG A 337 25.43 12.12 20.81
CA ARG A 337 25.87 10.99 19.98
C ARG A 337 26.33 9.79 20.81
N GLU A 338 27.12 10.03 21.85
CA GLU A 338 27.60 8.97 22.77
C GLU A 338 26.44 8.30 23.52
N LEU A 339 25.40 9.05 23.88
CA LEU A 339 24.18 8.53 24.47
C LEU A 339 23.34 7.69 23.50
N GLY A 340 23.55 7.79 22.19
CA GLY A 340 22.81 7.07 21.17
C GLY A 340 21.35 7.50 21.04
N PHE A 341 20.99 8.67 21.58
CA PHE A 341 19.61 9.17 21.52
C PHE A 341 19.32 9.85 20.19
N PRO A 342 18.25 9.47 19.45
CA PRO A 342 17.93 10.08 18.18
C PRO A 342 17.60 11.58 18.31
N ALA A 343 18.43 12.42 17.72
CA ALA A 343 18.27 13.86 17.75
C ALA A 343 18.48 14.46 16.34
N PHE A 344 17.57 15.34 15.98
CA PHE A 344 17.54 16.03 14.71
C PHE A 344 17.42 17.54 14.97
N ALA A 345 18.23 18.35 14.31
CA ALA A 345 18.23 19.79 14.51
C ALA A 345 18.52 20.56 13.23
N ALA A 346 18.04 21.79 13.19
CA ALA A 346 18.38 22.72 12.11
C ALA A 346 19.81 23.24 12.26
N LEU A 347 20.27 23.43 13.52
CA LEU A 347 21.56 24.01 13.84
C LEU A 347 22.22 23.31 15.04
N THR A 348 23.54 23.41 15.12
CA THR A 348 24.31 23.18 16.35
C THR A 348 24.96 24.48 16.78
N ALA A 349 24.85 24.86 18.05
CA ALA A 349 25.46 26.09 18.57
C ALA A 349 25.98 25.89 20.01
N PRO A 350 27.15 26.39 20.38
CA PRO A 350 27.67 26.25 21.74
C PRO A 350 26.96 27.14 22.76
N ALA A 351 26.37 28.25 22.29
CA ALA A 351 25.64 29.18 23.15
C ALA A 351 24.23 28.63 23.48
N ALA A 352 23.91 28.62 24.76
CA ALA A 352 22.54 28.41 25.25
C ALA A 352 21.93 29.74 25.72
N GLY A 353 20.62 29.83 25.75
CA GLY A 353 19.93 30.92 26.43
C GLY A 353 19.52 30.56 27.87
N ASP A 354 18.64 31.38 28.44
CA ASP A 354 18.15 31.23 29.81
C ASP A 354 16.70 30.74 29.83
N PRO A 355 16.27 29.95 30.85
CA PRO A 355 14.91 29.51 30.98
C PRO A 355 14.00 30.66 31.42
N LYS A 356 13.16 31.17 30.54
CA LYS A 356 12.19 32.23 30.81
C LYS A 356 10.76 31.72 30.92
N GLY A 357 10.50 30.50 30.47
CA GLY A 357 9.19 29.87 30.52
C GLY A 357 8.20 30.32 29.45
N VAL A 358 8.68 31.04 28.44
CA VAL A 358 7.84 31.49 27.33
C VAL A 358 7.63 30.33 26.35
N GLY A 359 6.41 30.12 25.94
CA GLY A 359 6.07 29.08 24.97
C GLY A 359 4.84 28.27 25.35
N MET A 360 4.55 27.26 24.57
CA MET A 360 3.39 26.39 24.73
C MET A 360 3.73 24.95 24.37
N ILE A 361 3.15 24.00 25.10
CA ILE A 361 3.23 22.57 24.82
C ILE A 361 1.88 22.12 24.24
N GLY A 362 1.90 21.19 23.27
CA GLY A 362 0.69 20.61 22.68
C GLY A 362 0.04 21.47 21.59
N VAL A 363 0.67 22.56 21.17
CA VAL A 363 0.11 23.45 20.14
C VAL A 363 0.55 23.00 18.74
N PRO A 364 -0.27 23.22 17.70
CA PRO A 364 0.16 22.97 16.31
C PRO A 364 1.38 23.83 15.94
N LEU A 365 2.36 23.20 15.31
CA LEU A 365 3.55 23.85 14.76
C LEU A 365 3.44 23.93 13.24
N ARG A 366 4.11 24.94 12.64
CA ARG A 366 4.27 25.01 11.20
C ARG A 366 5.76 25.16 10.87
N ILE A 367 6.33 24.15 10.21
CA ILE A 367 7.73 24.15 9.76
C ILE A 367 7.72 23.96 8.24
N GLY A 368 8.12 24.98 7.50
CA GLY A 368 7.91 25.05 6.07
C GLY A 368 6.40 24.97 5.75
N ASP A 369 6.03 24.09 4.83
CA ASP A 369 4.63 23.85 4.45
C ASP A 369 3.94 22.79 5.32
N THR A 370 4.68 22.12 6.22
CA THR A 370 4.15 21.03 7.04
C THR A 370 3.60 21.57 8.36
N VAL A 371 2.35 21.19 8.65
CA VAL A 371 1.71 21.42 9.96
C VAL A 371 1.84 20.14 10.78
N ILE A 372 2.34 20.26 12.01
CA ILE A 372 2.58 19.17 12.94
C ILE A 372 1.71 19.36 14.16
N ARG A 373 0.93 18.36 14.52
CA ARG A 373 0.08 18.37 15.73
C ARG A 373 0.58 17.29 16.70
N THR A 374 0.34 17.51 17.97
CA THR A 374 0.53 16.43 18.96
C THR A 374 -0.31 15.22 18.56
N GLY A 375 0.32 14.04 18.53
CA GLY A 375 -0.28 12.79 18.09
C GLY A 375 0.03 12.42 16.64
N ASP A 376 0.46 13.35 15.78
CA ASP A 376 0.94 13.04 14.43
C ASP A 376 2.19 12.14 14.52
N TRP A 377 2.33 11.19 13.61
CA TRP A 377 3.48 10.29 13.59
C TRP A 377 4.70 10.98 12.96
N VAL A 378 5.82 10.91 13.66
CA VAL A 378 7.12 11.38 13.18
C VAL A 378 7.96 10.19 12.78
N ILE A 379 8.43 10.18 11.55
CA ILE A 379 9.39 9.22 11.02
C ILE A 379 10.62 10.02 10.57
N ALA A 380 11.75 9.79 11.21
CA ALA A 380 12.97 10.52 10.95
C ALA A 380 14.15 9.56 10.82
N ASP A 381 14.97 9.74 9.80
CA ASP A 381 16.19 8.97 9.51
C ASP A 381 17.25 9.87 8.83
N ASP A 382 18.25 9.25 8.21
CA ASP A 382 19.35 9.99 7.55
C ASP A 382 18.89 10.84 6.35
N ASP A 383 17.75 10.51 5.72
CA ASP A 383 17.19 11.27 4.59
C ASP A 383 16.36 12.48 5.05
N GLY A 384 16.00 12.54 6.33
CA GLY A 384 15.23 13.63 6.91
C GLY A 384 14.01 13.19 7.72
N ILE A 385 13.03 14.07 7.77
CA ILE A 385 11.85 13.92 8.64
C ILE A 385 10.59 13.99 7.81
N VAL A 386 9.70 13.01 8.00
CA VAL A 386 8.35 13.03 7.46
C VAL A 386 7.34 12.91 8.60
N VAL A 387 6.28 13.72 8.53
CA VAL A 387 5.19 13.73 9.51
C VAL A 387 3.92 13.24 8.86
N VAL A 388 3.31 12.25 9.49
CA VAL A 388 2.04 11.63 9.04
C VAL A 388 0.93 12.08 9.99
N PRO A 389 -0.12 12.75 9.49
CA PRO A 389 -1.28 13.10 10.30
C PRO A 389 -1.90 11.86 10.97
N GLN A 390 -2.25 11.97 12.25
CA GLN A 390 -2.77 10.85 13.03
C GLN A 390 -3.98 10.18 12.36
N GLU A 391 -4.90 10.98 11.82
CA GLU A 391 -6.11 10.50 11.15
C GLU A 391 -5.85 9.72 9.85
N ARG A 392 -4.62 9.81 9.30
CA ARG A 392 -4.20 9.10 8.10
C ARG A 392 -3.15 8.01 8.37
N ALA A 393 -2.79 7.80 9.62
CA ALA A 393 -1.65 6.95 9.98
C ALA A 393 -1.79 5.51 9.43
N VAL A 394 -2.95 4.89 9.57
CA VAL A 394 -3.21 3.51 9.08
C VAL A 394 -3.12 3.47 7.55
N GLU A 395 -3.75 4.38 6.86
CA GLU A 395 -3.70 4.47 5.39
C GLU A 395 -2.26 4.63 4.90
N VAL A 396 -1.54 5.60 5.45
CA VAL A 396 -0.16 5.90 5.03
C VAL A 396 0.78 4.75 5.35
N ALA A 397 0.66 4.13 6.53
CA ALA A 397 1.46 2.97 6.91
C ALA A 397 1.29 1.81 5.91
N ASN A 398 0.06 1.47 5.56
CA ASN A 398 -0.23 0.41 4.61
C ASN A 398 0.23 0.76 3.18
N ARG A 399 0.10 2.02 2.75
CA ARG A 399 0.63 2.49 1.46
C ARG A 399 2.15 2.45 1.43
N ALA A 400 2.83 2.79 2.55
CA ALA A 400 4.28 2.71 2.65
C ALA A 400 4.79 1.26 2.56
N LEU A 401 4.10 0.30 3.18
CA LEU A 401 4.40 -1.12 2.96
C LEU A 401 4.29 -1.51 1.48
N ALA A 402 3.27 -1.00 0.77
CA ALA A 402 3.13 -1.28 -0.66
C ALA A 402 4.28 -0.68 -1.49
N VAL A 403 4.86 0.45 -1.06
CA VAL A 403 6.09 1.01 -1.66
C VAL A 403 7.28 0.10 -1.39
N VAL A 404 7.49 -0.33 -0.14
CA VAL A 404 8.57 -1.25 0.24
C VAL A 404 8.49 -2.56 -0.54
N GLU A 405 7.29 -3.16 -0.65
CA GLU A 405 7.06 -4.40 -1.41
C GLU A 405 7.46 -4.23 -2.88
N ARG A 406 7.06 -3.14 -3.52
CA ARG A 406 7.43 -2.82 -4.90
C ARG A 406 8.95 -2.67 -5.06
N GLU A 407 9.58 -1.88 -4.20
CA GLU A 407 11.03 -1.66 -4.24
C GLU A 407 11.81 -2.96 -4.03
N ASN A 408 11.34 -3.84 -3.14
CA ASN A 408 11.99 -5.13 -2.91
C ASN A 408 11.95 -6.01 -4.17
N ARG A 409 10.84 -6.00 -4.92
CA ARG A 409 10.74 -6.69 -6.21
C ARG A 409 11.69 -6.07 -7.23
N GLU A 410 11.72 -4.74 -7.36
CA GLU A 410 12.61 -4.00 -8.26
C GLU A 410 14.08 -4.30 -7.95
N LYS A 411 14.46 -4.28 -6.66
CA LYS A 411 15.81 -4.65 -6.20
C LYS A 411 16.18 -6.09 -6.57
N ALA A 412 15.26 -7.03 -6.37
CA ALA A 412 15.49 -8.43 -6.75
C ALA A 412 15.73 -8.59 -8.26
N GLU A 413 15.03 -7.88 -9.11
CA GLU A 413 15.26 -7.87 -10.56
C GLU A 413 16.62 -7.23 -10.94
N ILE A 414 17.03 -6.17 -10.23
CA ILE A 414 18.35 -5.54 -10.41
C ILE A 414 19.46 -6.50 -9.97
N ASP A 415 19.33 -7.15 -8.82
CA ASP A 415 20.29 -8.13 -8.30
C ASP A 415 20.42 -9.35 -9.23
N ALA A 416 19.35 -9.69 -9.96
CA ALA A 416 19.36 -10.71 -11.00
C ALA A 416 20.02 -10.26 -12.33
N GLY A 417 20.59 -9.04 -12.36
CA GLY A 417 21.38 -8.51 -13.49
C GLY A 417 20.62 -7.52 -14.40
N SER A 418 19.46 -7.03 -13.97
CA SER A 418 18.76 -5.96 -14.66
C SER A 418 19.32 -4.59 -14.27
N THR A 419 18.73 -3.50 -14.77
CA THR A 419 18.99 -2.13 -14.35
C THR A 419 17.70 -1.43 -14.03
N LEU A 420 17.73 -0.39 -13.18
CA LEU A 420 16.51 0.35 -12.83
C LEU A 420 15.79 0.86 -14.08
N ALA A 421 16.52 1.41 -15.06
CA ALA A 421 15.92 1.89 -16.31
C ALA A 421 15.11 0.81 -17.05
N LYS A 422 15.61 -0.44 -17.04
CA LYS A 422 14.93 -1.59 -17.66
C LYS A 422 13.76 -2.08 -16.82
N VAL A 423 13.93 -2.10 -15.49
CA VAL A 423 12.87 -2.55 -14.55
C VAL A 423 11.66 -1.62 -14.62
N VAL A 424 11.88 -0.30 -14.65
CA VAL A 424 10.79 0.71 -14.74
C VAL A 424 10.48 1.15 -16.18
N GLU A 425 11.15 0.56 -17.17
CA GLU A 425 10.97 0.80 -18.62
C GLU A 425 10.96 2.29 -19.00
N LEU A 426 12.00 3.03 -18.63
CA LEU A 426 12.13 4.47 -18.90
C LEU A 426 12.00 4.82 -20.38
N GLU A 427 12.40 3.92 -21.29
CA GLU A 427 12.29 4.12 -22.74
C GLU A 427 10.85 4.43 -23.20
N ARG A 428 9.84 3.95 -22.48
CA ARG A 428 8.43 4.27 -22.77
C ARG A 428 8.07 5.72 -22.48
N TRP A 429 8.75 6.35 -21.52
CA TRP A 429 8.50 7.74 -21.11
C TRP A 429 9.25 8.74 -21.99
N GLU A 430 10.40 8.35 -22.52
CA GLU A 430 11.20 9.19 -23.41
C GLU A 430 10.52 9.46 -24.77
N GLN A 431 9.68 8.54 -25.24
CA GLN A 431 8.96 8.69 -26.51
C GLN A 431 7.99 9.89 -26.50
N TYR A 432 7.54 10.34 -25.35
CA TYR A 432 6.68 11.54 -25.21
C TYR A 432 7.45 12.85 -25.17
N GLY A 433 8.75 12.81 -24.88
CA GLY A 433 9.62 13.99 -24.81
C GLY A 433 10.27 14.38 -26.15
N SER A 434 10.40 13.43 -27.07
CA SER A 434 11.10 13.65 -28.36
C SER A 434 10.24 14.35 -29.43
N ASP A 435 8.91 14.34 -29.32
CA ASP A 435 8.01 14.97 -30.30
C ASP A 435 7.79 16.47 -30.05
N THR A 436 8.26 17.04 -28.94
CA THR A 436 8.09 18.47 -28.66
C THR A 436 9.16 19.37 -29.29
N SER A 437 10.18 18.80 -29.97
CA SER A 437 11.26 19.56 -30.60
C SER A 437 10.98 20.00 -32.04
N HIS A 438 9.80 19.74 -32.62
CA HIS A 438 9.45 20.06 -34.00
C HIS A 438 8.25 21.01 -34.18
N GLN A 439 7.94 21.85 -33.20
CA GLN A 439 6.99 22.95 -33.38
C GLN A 439 7.60 24.28 -32.96
N SER A 440 8.64 24.69 -33.70
CA SER A 440 9.08 26.07 -33.73
C SER A 440 9.73 26.30 -35.12
N ASP A 441 8.87 26.58 -36.09
CA ASP A 441 9.14 27.39 -37.28
C ASP A 441 7.91 28.26 -37.61
#